data_0745e82cbd2c0cea8a30b5af3a3dee6e
#
_entry.id   0745e82cbd2c0cea8a30b5af3a3dee6e
#
_cell.length_a   1.000
_cell.length_b   1.000
_cell.length_c   1.000
_cell.angle_alpha   90.00
_cell.angle_beta   90.00
_cell.angle_gamma   90.00
#
_symmetry.space_group_name_H-M   'P 1'
#
loop_
_entity.id
_entity.type
_entity.pdbx_description
1 polymer ?
#
loop_
_entity_poly.entity_id
_entity_poly.type
_entity_poly.pdbx_seq_one_letter_code
_entity_poly.pdbx_strand_id
1 'polypeptide(L)'
;MRNELILWADDEIDLLKPHILFLKQKGYEVITVSNGRDALEMSEKEHFDLIILDENMPGLSGLETLSRIKETNPDVPVVMITKNEEENIMTQAIGNKIADYLIKPVNPNQILISIKKNLYQKEIISEKATSGYQQEFNKISSQINDSFSWEDWYEVYKKLVFWELELEETDSNMGDLLRMQKTEANSAFTKFIKKNYEKWVTTDEHPLMSHELFKNRIFPLLDQGEKIFLILIDNFRLDQWRMIKPLLNEYYTFNEELYFSILPTATQYARNAIFSGLMPDKISKMFPELWVDEDEEEGKNLNEAPLIQTQIDRFRKKYSFSYNKIN
;
A
#
# COMPACT_ATOMS: atom_id res chain seq x y z
N MET A 1 23.95 15.01 19.63
CA MET A 1 23.56 14.45 18.32
C MET A 1 24.73 14.65 17.38
N ARG A 2 25.09 13.66 16.58
CA ARG A 2 26.10 13.80 15.52
C ARG A 2 25.49 14.68 14.44
N ASN A 3 26.24 15.66 13.93
CA ASN A 3 25.80 16.43 12.76
C ASN A 3 25.91 15.53 11.53
N GLU A 4 24.94 15.57 10.64
CA GLU A 4 24.98 14.82 9.39
C GLU A 4 26.12 15.32 8.52
N LEU A 5 26.89 14.36 7.97
CA LEU A 5 28.07 14.60 7.18
C LEU A 5 27.74 14.51 5.69
N ILE A 6 27.96 15.61 4.96
CA ILE A 6 27.67 15.74 3.54
C ILE A 6 28.98 15.87 2.77
N LEU A 7 29.16 15.05 1.72
CA LEU A 7 30.22 15.25 0.74
C LEU A 7 29.66 16.10 -0.43
N TRP A 8 30.38 17.15 -0.81
CA TRP A 8 30.01 17.97 -1.98
C TRP A 8 31.18 18.07 -2.96
N ALA A 9 30.99 17.50 -4.15
CA ALA A 9 31.95 17.56 -5.25
C ALA A 9 31.45 18.50 -6.34
N ASP A 10 32.24 19.55 -6.65
CA ASP A 10 31.96 20.55 -7.67
C ASP A 10 33.28 21.23 -8.08
N ASP A 11 33.57 21.34 -9.36
CA ASP A 11 34.80 21.97 -9.82
C ASP A 11 34.85 23.49 -9.56
N GLU A 12 33.70 24.10 -9.39
CA GLU A 12 33.52 25.50 -9.01
C GLU A 12 33.26 25.67 -7.48
N ILE A 13 33.69 24.72 -6.64
CA ILE A 13 33.36 24.65 -5.20
C ILE A 13 33.71 25.92 -4.43
N ASP A 14 34.74 26.65 -4.84
CA ASP A 14 35.11 27.92 -4.23
C ASP A 14 34.09 29.02 -4.38
N LEU A 15 33.25 28.97 -5.44
CA LEU A 15 32.15 29.90 -5.68
C LEU A 15 30.93 29.53 -4.80
N LEU A 16 30.88 28.31 -4.28
CA LEU A 16 29.78 27.80 -3.48
C LEU A 16 29.95 28.01 -1.97
N LYS A 17 31.00 28.72 -1.54
CA LYS A 17 31.25 29.06 -0.11
C LYS A 17 30.02 29.61 0.63
N PRO A 18 29.18 30.50 0.05
CA PRO A 18 27.97 30.96 0.72
C PRO A 18 26.95 29.83 1.00
N HIS A 19 26.80 28.88 0.06
CA HIS A 19 25.92 27.71 0.22
C HIS A 19 26.43 26.79 1.32
N ILE A 20 27.73 26.51 1.32
CA ILE A 20 28.38 25.67 2.34
C ILE A 20 28.23 26.30 3.73
N LEU A 21 28.46 27.62 3.85
CA LEU A 21 28.29 28.33 5.11
C LEU A 21 26.83 28.27 5.60
N PHE A 22 25.86 28.43 4.67
CA PHE A 22 24.45 28.31 4.99
C PHE A 22 24.10 26.92 5.52
N LEU A 23 24.59 25.84 4.89
CA LEU A 23 24.36 24.49 5.37
C LEU A 23 25.00 24.24 6.75
N LYS A 24 26.20 24.74 6.97
CA LYS A 24 26.88 24.68 8.29
C LYS A 24 26.06 25.40 9.37
N GLN A 25 25.47 26.56 9.06
CA GLN A 25 24.57 27.27 9.99
C GLN A 25 23.29 26.50 10.29
N LYS A 26 22.88 25.59 9.38
CA LYS A 26 21.72 24.69 9.58
C LYS A 26 22.05 23.40 10.32
N GLY A 27 23.32 23.20 10.73
CA GLY A 27 23.76 22.08 11.54
C GLY A 27 24.40 20.92 10.76
N TYR A 28 24.56 21.07 9.44
CA TYR A 28 25.23 20.05 8.62
C TYR A 28 26.75 20.24 8.62
N GLU A 29 27.47 19.14 8.60
CA GLU A 29 28.92 19.15 8.35
C GLU A 29 29.16 18.87 6.87
N VAL A 30 29.94 19.74 6.19
CA VAL A 30 30.15 19.66 4.74
C VAL A 30 31.64 19.53 4.45
N ILE A 31 32.02 18.40 3.85
CA ILE A 31 33.32 18.17 3.25
C ILE A 31 33.22 18.45 1.75
N THR A 32 34.21 19.15 1.21
CA THR A 32 34.16 19.58 -0.18
C THR A 32 35.37 19.06 -0.96
N VAL A 33 35.14 18.64 -2.19
CA VAL A 33 36.17 18.23 -3.14
C VAL A 33 35.92 18.85 -4.49
N SER A 34 36.92 18.96 -5.35
CA SER A 34 36.83 19.67 -6.64
C SER A 34 36.67 18.76 -7.87
N ASN A 35 36.62 17.46 -7.70
CA ASN A 35 36.52 16.50 -8.80
C ASN A 35 35.97 15.14 -8.34
N GLY A 36 35.54 14.33 -9.31
CA GLY A 36 34.91 13.05 -9.05
C GLY A 36 35.84 11.98 -8.47
N ARG A 37 37.17 12.04 -8.77
CA ARG A 37 38.14 11.08 -8.23
C ARG A 37 38.32 11.28 -6.72
N ASP A 38 38.48 12.52 -6.27
CA ASP A 38 38.58 12.82 -4.85
C ASP A 38 37.27 12.49 -4.11
N ALA A 39 36.13 12.66 -4.78
CA ALA A 39 34.81 12.27 -4.24
C ALA A 39 34.75 10.76 -3.97
N LEU A 40 35.22 9.93 -4.91
CA LEU A 40 35.28 8.47 -4.74
C LEU A 40 36.22 8.10 -3.61
N GLU A 41 37.45 8.65 -3.61
CA GLU A 41 38.42 8.35 -2.59
C GLU A 41 37.95 8.73 -1.16
N MET A 42 37.22 9.85 -1.05
CA MET A 42 36.63 10.26 0.23
C MET A 42 35.46 9.35 0.63
N SER A 43 34.61 8.95 -0.30
CA SER A 43 33.46 8.06 -0.02
C SER A 43 33.87 6.63 0.38
N GLU A 44 35.11 6.21 0.05
CA GLU A 44 35.69 4.94 0.49
C GLU A 44 36.30 5.05 1.91
N LYS A 45 36.78 6.24 2.30
CA LYS A 45 37.44 6.48 3.59
C LYS A 45 36.49 6.84 4.72
N GLU A 46 35.42 7.55 4.40
CA GLU A 46 34.44 8.04 5.38
C GLU A 46 33.02 7.71 4.97
N HIS A 47 32.16 7.51 5.95
CA HIS A 47 30.74 7.32 5.74
C HIS A 47 30.03 8.67 5.69
N PHE A 48 29.43 8.98 4.55
CA PHE A 48 28.61 10.18 4.34
C PHE A 48 27.14 9.85 4.44
N ASP A 49 26.37 10.75 5.05
CA ASP A 49 24.92 10.63 5.14
C ASP A 49 24.25 11.03 3.81
N LEU A 50 24.89 11.93 3.03
CA LEU A 50 24.43 12.35 1.70
C LEU A 50 25.62 12.85 0.87
N ILE A 51 25.57 12.62 -0.44
CA ILE A 51 26.60 13.10 -1.39
C ILE A 51 25.93 14.03 -2.41
N ILE A 52 26.56 15.17 -2.68
CA ILE A 52 26.16 16.12 -3.74
C ILE A 52 27.24 16.09 -4.81
N LEU A 53 26.84 15.84 -6.07
CA LEU A 53 27.74 15.79 -7.21
C LEU A 53 27.35 16.81 -8.28
N ASP A 54 28.30 17.63 -8.71
CA ASP A 54 28.15 18.33 -9.99
C ASP A 54 28.34 17.38 -11.17
N GLU A 55 27.57 17.57 -12.24
CA GLU A 55 27.72 16.72 -13.42
C GLU A 55 29.01 17.04 -14.19
N ASN A 56 29.34 18.33 -14.33
CA ASN A 56 30.42 18.78 -15.19
C ASN A 56 31.73 18.92 -14.41
N MET A 57 32.31 17.83 -14.00
CA MET A 57 33.62 17.82 -13.32
C MET A 57 34.76 17.35 -14.22
N PRO A 58 35.97 17.88 -14.08
CA PRO A 58 37.12 17.42 -14.86
C PRO A 58 37.51 15.98 -14.51
N GLY A 59 37.77 15.18 -15.53
CA GLY A 59 38.20 13.78 -15.40
C GLY A 59 37.03 12.82 -15.35
N LEU A 60 36.44 12.60 -14.19
CA LEU A 60 35.23 11.80 -14.03
C LEU A 60 33.99 12.71 -13.95
N SER A 61 33.02 12.45 -14.80
CA SER A 61 31.72 13.14 -14.72
C SER A 61 30.94 12.79 -13.45
N GLY A 62 29.92 13.60 -13.12
CA GLY A 62 29.05 13.30 -12.00
C GLY A 62 28.35 11.97 -12.14
N LEU A 63 27.87 11.60 -13.35
CA LEU A 63 27.25 10.31 -13.63
C LEU A 63 28.19 9.12 -13.47
N GLU A 64 29.42 9.24 -13.95
CA GLU A 64 30.45 8.20 -13.78
C GLU A 64 30.81 8.02 -12.30
N THR A 65 30.93 9.14 -11.57
CA THR A 65 31.19 9.16 -10.13
C THR A 65 30.03 8.53 -9.36
N LEU A 66 28.80 8.89 -9.68
CA LEU A 66 27.57 8.32 -9.11
C LEU A 66 27.56 6.79 -9.28
N SER A 67 27.78 6.30 -10.51
CA SER A 67 27.76 4.86 -10.81
C SER A 67 28.74 4.10 -9.91
N ARG A 68 29.97 4.58 -9.78
CA ARG A 68 31.02 3.95 -8.96
C ARG A 68 30.72 4.05 -7.45
N ILE A 69 30.21 5.18 -6.97
CA ILE A 69 29.77 5.31 -5.57
C ILE A 69 28.67 4.27 -5.27
N LYS A 70 27.70 4.10 -6.18
CA LYS A 70 26.62 3.14 -5.98
C LYS A 70 27.03 1.67 -6.04
N GLU A 71 28.17 1.35 -6.66
CA GLU A 71 28.78 0.01 -6.61
C GLU A 71 29.32 -0.33 -5.21
N THR A 72 29.90 0.65 -4.51
CA THR A 72 30.51 0.47 -3.18
C THR A 72 29.54 0.82 -2.04
N ASN A 73 28.71 1.84 -2.22
CA ASN A 73 27.77 2.37 -1.23
C ASN A 73 26.37 2.53 -1.86
N PRO A 74 25.60 1.45 -2.07
CA PRO A 74 24.32 1.49 -2.80
C PRO A 74 23.25 2.33 -2.08
N ASP A 75 23.30 2.43 -0.77
CA ASP A 75 22.26 3.05 0.06
C ASP A 75 22.46 4.56 0.29
N VAL A 76 23.68 5.10 0.09
CA VAL A 76 23.93 6.52 0.30
C VAL A 76 23.12 7.37 -0.69
N PRO A 77 22.31 8.33 -0.24
CA PRO A 77 21.58 9.21 -1.15
C PRO A 77 22.56 10.14 -1.88
N VAL A 78 22.42 10.21 -3.21
CA VAL A 78 23.24 11.08 -4.07
C VAL A 78 22.31 12.07 -4.78
N VAL A 79 22.58 13.37 -4.57
CA VAL A 79 21.93 14.49 -5.23
C VAL A 79 22.82 15.00 -6.34
N MET A 80 22.30 15.09 -7.53
CA MET A 80 23.04 15.61 -8.68
C MET A 80 22.69 17.06 -8.95
N ILE A 81 23.69 17.89 -9.21
CA ILE A 81 23.53 19.30 -9.62
C ILE A 81 24.13 19.48 -11.02
N THR A 82 23.43 20.15 -11.93
CA THR A 82 23.90 20.32 -13.31
C THR A 82 23.45 21.65 -13.92
N LYS A 83 24.20 22.10 -14.94
CA LYS A 83 23.83 23.26 -15.79
C LYS A 83 22.89 22.88 -16.94
N ASN A 84 22.74 21.58 -17.26
CA ASN A 84 22.01 21.08 -18.42
C ASN A 84 20.67 20.47 -18.05
N GLU A 85 19.63 20.85 -18.80
CA GLU A 85 18.29 20.24 -18.76
C GLU A 85 18.17 19.07 -19.77
N GLU A 86 19.29 18.46 -20.18
CA GLU A 86 19.27 17.39 -21.17
C GLU A 86 18.56 16.14 -20.63
N GLU A 87 17.49 15.75 -21.28
CA GLU A 87 16.65 14.62 -20.95
C GLU A 87 17.45 13.29 -20.84
N ASN A 88 18.51 13.16 -21.65
CA ASN A 88 19.40 11.98 -21.61
C ASN A 88 20.18 11.86 -20.31
N ILE A 89 20.71 12.95 -19.78
CA ILE A 89 21.46 12.97 -18.51
C ILE A 89 20.52 12.64 -17.35
N MET A 90 19.33 13.24 -17.36
CA MET A 90 18.31 12.97 -16.37
C MET A 90 17.87 11.50 -16.38
N THR A 91 17.65 10.92 -17.55
CA THR A 91 17.27 9.52 -17.71
C THR A 91 18.35 8.56 -17.21
N GLN A 92 19.63 8.84 -17.52
CA GLN A 92 20.75 8.04 -17.04
C GLN A 92 20.94 8.16 -15.52
N ALA A 93 20.78 9.36 -14.98
CA ALA A 93 20.86 9.60 -13.53
C ALA A 93 19.76 8.84 -12.77
N ILE A 94 18.52 8.85 -13.28
CA ILE A 94 17.41 8.03 -12.74
C ILE A 94 17.75 6.54 -12.83
N GLY A 95 18.28 6.06 -13.95
CA GLY A 95 18.74 4.67 -14.11
C GLY A 95 19.80 4.26 -13.10
N ASN A 96 20.67 5.18 -12.68
CA ASN A 96 21.68 4.98 -11.66
C ASN A 96 21.19 5.26 -10.22
N LYS A 97 19.87 5.36 -10.00
CA LYS A 97 19.23 5.51 -8.68
C LYS A 97 19.69 6.75 -7.92
N ILE A 98 19.68 7.92 -8.57
CA ILE A 98 19.85 9.19 -7.86
C ILE A 98 18.72 9.44 -6.88
N ALA A 99 19.02 10.17 -5.81
CA ALA A 99 18.04 10.57 -4.81
C ALA A 99 17.29 11.84 -5.21
N ASP A 100 17.97 12.78 -5.88
CA ASP A 100 17.38 14.03 -6.37
C ASP A 100 18.24 14.66 -7.48
N TYR A 101 17.64 15.59 -8.26
CA TYR A 101 18.28 16.28 -9.38
C TYR A 101 17.97 17.78 -9.32
N LEU A 102 19.00 18.61 -9.28
CA LEU A 102 18.89 20.07 -9.18
C LEU A 102 19.55 20.75 -10.38
N ILE A 103 18.93 21.81 -10.90
CA ILE A 103 19.41 22.54 -12.06
C ILE A 103 20.03 23.87 -11.60
N LYS A 104 21.27 24.17 -12.04
CA LYS A 104 21.94 25.44 -11.77
C LYS A 104 21.24 26.59 -12.56
N PRO A 105 21.02 27.76 -11.94
CA PRO A 105 21.51 28.19 -10.64
C PRO A 105 20.63 27.68 -9.50
N VAL A 106 21.23 26.97 -8.54
CA VAL A 106 20.55 26.52 -7.33
C VAL A 106 20.68 27.54 -6.22
N ASN A 107 19.60 27.78 -5.46
CA ASN A 107 19.71 28.58 -4.26
C ASN A 107 19.91 27.68 -3.02
N PRO A 108 20.48 28.21 -1.91
CA PRO A 108 20.75 27.42 -0.73
C PRO A 108 19.52 26.69 -0.14
N ASN A 109 18.32 27.26 -0.27
CA ASN A 109 17.09 26.64 0.23
C ASN A 109 16.68 25.42 -0.60
N GLN A 110 16.91 25.41 -1.92
CA GLN A 110 16.63 24.23 -2.76
C GLN A 110 17.51 23.06 -2.34
N ILE A 111 18.80 23.32 -2.12
CA ILE A 111 19.73 22.31 -1.63
C ILE A 111 19.29 21.79 -0.25
N LEU A 112 18.94 22.70 0.67
CA LEU A 112 18.47 22.33 2.02
C LEU A 112 17.19 21.47 1.96
N ILE A 113 16.24 21.79 1.08
CA ILE A 113 15.01 21.01 0.88
C ILE A 113 15.36 19.61 0.37
N SER A 114 16.25 19.51 -0.63
CA SER A 114 16.70 18.22 -1.16
C SER A 114 17.40 17.37 -0.09
N ILE A 115 18.29 17.97 0.69
CA ILE A 115 18.96 17.29 1.82
C ILE A 115 17.91 16.77 2.81
N LYS A 116 17.01 17.64 3.28
CA LYS A 116 15.98 17.23 4.25
C LYS A 116 15.06 16.13 3.72
N LYS A 117 14.62 16.23 2.47
CA LYS A 117 13.81 15.21 1.81
C LYS A 117 14.50 13.85 1.84
N ASN A 118 15.80 13.81 1.54
CA ASN A 118 16.54 12.56 1.40
C ASN A 118 17.04 11.97 2.72
N LEU A 119 17.39 12.81 3.70
CA LEU A 119 17.84 12.35 5.01
C LEU A 119 16.70 12.04 6.00
N TYR A 120 15.64 12.86 5.98
CA TYR A 120 14.58 12.79 6.99
C TYR A 120 13.20 12.39 6.41
N GLN A 121 13.15 11.86 5.20
CA GLN A 121 11.88 11.51 4.58
C GLN A 121 11.05 10.56 5.46
N LYS A 122 11.68 9.53 6.03
CA LYS A 122 11.01 8.58 6.93
C LYS A 122 10.49 9.26 8.19
N GLU A 123 11.31 10.13 8.81
CA GLU A 123 10.92 10.87 10.02
C GLU A 123 9.78 11.84 9.74
N ILE A 124 9.85 12.60 8.63
CA ILE A 124 8.80 13.54 8.24
C ILE A 124 7.47 12.81 7.96
N ILE A 125 7.53 11.66 7.29
CA ILE A 125 6.34 10.82 7.04
C ILE A 125 5.81 10.28 8.36
N SER A 126 6.68 9.79 9.24
CA SER A 126 6.31 9.26 10.56
C SER A 126 5.68 10.33 11.45
N GLU A 127 6.26 11.52 11.52
CA GLU A 127 5.68 12.66 12.28
C GLU A 127 4.31 13.06 11.74
N LYS A 128 4.17 13.13 10.42
CA LYS A 128 2.90 13.47 9.77
C LYS A 128 1.83 12.40 10.02
N ALA A 129 2.17 11.12 9.89
CA ALA A 129 1.25 10.01 10.16
C ALA A 129 0.86 10.00 11.63
N THR A 130 1.80 10.16 12.56
CA THR A 130 1.56 10.23 14.00
C THR A 130 0.61 11.37 14.36
N SER A 131 0.90 12.59 13.89
CA SER A 131 0.05 13.77 14.11
C SER A 131 -1.34 13.62 13.49
N GLY A 132 -1.41 13.07 12.28
CA GLY A 132 -2.67 12.81 11.60
C GLY A 132 -3.54 11.80 12.34
N TYR A 133 -2.96 10.72 12.82
CA TYR A 133 -3.69 9.71 13.61
C TYR A 133 -4.16 10.27 14.94
N GLN A 134 -3.35 11.05 15.65
CA GLN A 134 -3.76 11.70 16.90
C GLN A 134 -5.01 12.59 16.70
N GLN A 135 -5.09 13.31 15.60
CA GLN A 135 -6.26 14.14 15.27
C GLN A 135 -7.50 13.29 14.96
N GLU A 136 -7.32 12.15 14.29
CA GLU A 136 -8.43 11.26 13.90
C GLU A 136 -8.85 10.27 15.00
N PHE A 137 -7.97 9.99 15.97
CA PHE A 137 -8.21 9.00 17.03
C PHE A 137 -9.55 9.18 17.72
N ASN A 138 -9.85 10.40 18.22
CA ASN A 138 -11.10 10.69 18.92
C ASN A 138 -12.33 10.55 17.99
N LYS A 139 -12.19 10.89 16.72
CA LYS A 139 -13.27 10.75 15.74
C LYS A 139 -13.58 9.29 15.45
N ILE A 140 -12.53 8.47 15.28
CA ILE A 140 -12.70 7.02 15.07
C ILE A 140 -13.33 6.37 16.30
N SER A 141 -12.87 6.71 17.52
CA SER A 141 -13.45 6.20 18.76
C SER A 141 -14.92 6.59 18.92
N SER A 142 -15.27 7.83 18.59
CA SER A 142 -16.68 8.26 18.55
C SER A 142 -17.48 7.45 17.52
N GLN A 143 -16.95 7.27 16.31
CA GLN A 143 -17.61 6.48 15.28
C GLN A 143 -17.81 5.01 15.71
N ILE A 144 -16.83 4.38 16.36
CA ILE A 144 -16.97 3.01 16.89
C ILE A 144 -18.16 2.92 17.87
N ASN A 145 -18.31 3.92 18.74
CA ASN A 145 -19.38 3.93 19.74
C ASN A 145 -20.75 4.29 19.14
N ASP A 146 -20.78 5.08 18.08
CA ASP A 146 -21.99 5.61 17.42
C ASP A 146 -22.38 4.84 16.16
N SER A 147 -21.69 3.73 15.83
CA SER A 147 -21.98 2.92 14.63
C SER A 147 -23.21 2.06 14.84
N PHE A 148 -24.30 2.41 14.17
CA PHE A 148 -25.60 1.73 14.26
C PHE A 148 -25.99 0.99 12.99
N SER A 149 -25.38 1.31 11.85
CA SER A 149 -25.62 0.70 10.55
C SER A 149 -24.42 -0.12 10.05
N TRP A 150 -24.62 -0.95 9.05
CA TRP A 150 -23.51 -1.68 8.42
C TRP A 150 -22.61 -0.77 7.58
N GLU A 151 -23.16 0.32 7.04
CA GLU A 151 -22.39 1.33 6.31
C GLU A 151 -21.40 2.04 7.22
N ASP A 152 -21.80 2.38 8.45
CA ASP A 152 -20.90 2.96 9.45
C ASP A 152 -19.71 2.05 9.72
N TRP A 153 -19.97 0.74 9.85
CA TRP A 153 -18.90 -0.26 10.06
C TRP A 153 -17.95 -0.42 8.88
N TYR A 154 -18.43 -0.23 7.65
CA TYR A 154 -17.56 -0.17 6.48
C TYR A 154 -16.57 0.99 6.58
N GLU A 155 -17.05 2.16 6.97
CA GLU A 155 -16.20 3.35 7.10
C GLU A 155 -15.21 3.23 8.28
N VAL A 156 -15.64 2.73 9.42
CA VAL A 156 -14.74 2.43 10.55
C VAL A 156 -13.64 1.46 10.13
N TYR A 157 -14.01 0.35 9.47
CA TYR A 157 -13.04 -0.65 9.02
C TYR A 157 -12.02 -0.09 8.03
N LYS A 158 -12.49 0.67 7.01
CA LYS A 158 -11.60 1.32 6.03
C LYS A 158 -10.61 2.29 6.68
N LYS A 159 -11.05 3.06 7.69
CA LYS A 159 -10.19 3.98 8.44
C LYS A 159 -9.16 3.25 9.28
N LEU A 160 -9.55 2.19 9.98
CA LEU A 160 -8.61 1.40 10.77
C LEU A 160 -7.54 0.74 9.89
N VAL A 161 -7.92 0.21 8.73
CA VAL A 161 -6.98 -0.35 7.75
C VAL A 161 -6.07 0.74 7.15
N PHE A 162 -6.61 1.93 6.86
CA PHE A 162 -5.80 3.06 6.40
C PHE A 162 -4.71 3.42 7.40
N TRP A 163 -5.08 3.62 8.66
CA TRP A 163 -4.11 3.99 9.70
C TRP A 163 -3.14 2.85 10.05
N GLU A 164 -3.54 1.60 9.87
CA GLU A 164 -2.62 0.46 10.02
C GLU A 164 -1.46 0.55 9.04
N LEU A 165 -1.74 0.84 7.77
CA LEU A 165 -0.73 1.01 6.73
C LEU A 165 0.12 2.28 6.93
N GLU A 166 -0.52 3.41 7.28
CA GLU A 166 0.20 4.67 7.49
C GLU A 166 1.15 4.64 8.71
N LEU A 167 0.81 3.84 9.73
CA LEU A 167 1.60 3.74 10.95
C LEU A 167 2.59 2.57 10.96
N GLU A 168 2.52 1.64 9.99
CA GLU A 168 3.38 0.46 9.93
C GLU A 168 4.87 0.82 9.85
N GLU A 169 5.19 1.90 9.12
CA GLU A 169 6.56 2.39 8.93
C GLU A 169 7.01 3.39 10.02
N THR A 170 6.20 3.61 11.07
CA THR A 170 6.52 4.58 12.13
C THR A 170 7.07 3.90 13.36
N ASP A 171 8.18 4.39 13.91
CA ASP A 171 8.74 3.97 15.20
C ASP A 171 7.97 4.56 16.41
N SER A 172 6.71 4.90 16.24
CA SER A 172 5.91 5.59 17.25
C SER A 172 5.07 4.62 18.09
N ASN A 173 4.77 5.01 19.34
CA ASN A 173 3.81 4.30 20.21
C ASN A 173 2.36 4.31 19.66
N MET A 174 2.12 4.92 18.49
CA MET A 174 0.80 5.02 17.86
C MET A 174 0.28 3.66 17.40
N GLY A 175 1.18 2.74 17.04
CA GLY A 175 0.81 1.37 16.70
C GLY A 175 0.12 0.63 17.85
N ASP A 176 0.52 0.88 19.11
CA ASP A 176 -0.14 0.31 20.27
C ASP A 176 -1.53 0.91 20.51
N LEU A 177 -1.67 2.23 20.35
CA LEU A 177 -2.96 2.89 20.42
C LEU A 177 -3.92 2.40 19.33
N LEU A 178 -3.44 2.22 18.10
CA LEU A 178 -4.25 1.66 17.02
C LEU A 178 -4.68 0.22 17.33
N ARG A 179 -3.81 -0.61 17.89
CA ARG A 179 -4.16 -1.98 18.33
C ARG A 179 -5.25 -1.97 19.40
N MET A 180 -5.17 -1.08 20.37
CA MET A 180 -6.22 -0.89 21.37
C MET A 180 -7.54 -0.49 20.72
N GLN A 181 -7.53 0.48 19.83
CA GLN A 181 -8.71 0.96 19.09
C GLN A 181 -9.32 -0.15 18.20
N LYS A 182 -8.49 -0.95 17.51
CA LYS A 182 -8.96 -2.12 16.77
C LYS A 182 -9.62 -3.17 17.68
N THR A 183 -9.10 -3.36 18.89
CA THR A 183 -9.70 -4.26 19.88
C THR A 183 -11.05 -3.75 20.37
N GLU A 184 -11.18 -2.46 20.62
CA GLU A 184 -12.44 -1.80 20.95
C GLU A 184 -13.46 -1.95 19.80
N ALA A 185 -13.04 -1.66 18.57
CA ALA A 185 -13.86 -1.82 17.37
C ALA A 185 -14.36 -3.26 17.20
N ASN A 186 -13.48 -4.25 17.37
CA ASN A 186 -13.86 -5.67 17.28
C ASN A 186 -14.90 -6.05 18.34
N SER A 187 -14.77 -5.53 19.56
CA SER A 187 -15.72 -5.78 20.64
C SER A 187 -17.10 -5.15 20.35
N ALA A 188 -17.11 -3.92 19.86
CA ALA A 188 -18.34 -3.22 19.49
C ALA A 188 -18.99 -3.87 18.25
N PHE A 189 -18.21 -4.19 17.24
CA PHE A 189 -18.68 -4.90 16.04
C PHE A 189 -19.28 -6.27 16.37
N THR A 190 -18.65 -7.01 17.27
CA THR A 190 -19.19 -8.31 17.72
C THR A 190 -20.58 -8.16 18.34
N LYS A 191 -20.80 -7.11 19.14
CA LYS A 191 -22.13 -6.82 19.70
C LYS A 191 -23.13 -6.44 18.61
N PHE A 192 -22.71 -5.63 17.66
CA PHE A 192 -23.52 -5.23 16.51
C PHE A 192 -23.95 -6.46 15.68
N ILE A 193 -23.02 -7.36 15.36
CA ILE A 193 -23.31 -8.61 14.63
C ILE A 193 -24.28 -9.48 15.43
N LYS A 194 -24.03 -9.74 16.70
CA LYS A 194 -24.92 -10.54 17.55
C LYS A 194 -26.35 -10.01 17.58
N LYS A 195 -26.50 -8.69 17.53
CA LYS A 195 -27.82 -8.03 17.57
C LYS A 195 -28.56 -8.14 16.23
N ASN A 196 -27.87 -8.12 15.08
CA ASN A 196 -28.47 -7.91 13.78
C ASN A 196 -28.45 -9.17 12.89
N TYR A 197 -27.50 -10.09 13.07
CA TYR A 197 -27.25 -11.17 12.12
C TYR A 197 -28.46 -12.10 11.90
N GLU A 198 -29.18 -12.46 12.96
CA GLU A 198 -30.38 -13.28 12.84
C GLU A 198 -31.46 -12.61 11.97
N LYS A 199 -31.65 -11.29 12.14
CA LYS A 199 -32.55 -10.51 11.27
C LYS A 199 -32.07 -10.53 9.82
N TRP A 200 -30.77 -10.37 9.58
CA TRP A 200 -30.21 -10.34 8.22
C TRP A 200 -30.39 -11.64 7.44
N VAL A 201 -30.34 -12.77 8.09
CA VAL A 201 -30.52 -14.07 7.42
C VAL A 201 -31.99 -14.47 7.26
N THR A 202 -32.91 -13.75 7.91
CA THR A 202 -34.35 -14.06 7.92
C THR A 202 -35.23 -13.02 7.22
N THR A 203 -34.71 -11.82 6.91
CA THR A 203 -35.46 -10.74 6.26
C THR A 203 -34.72 -10.19 5.06
N ASP A 204 -35.41 -9.36 4.25
CA ASP A 204 -34.82 -8.70 3.09
C ASP A 204 -34.07 -7.39 3.46
N GLU A 205 -34.08 -6.98 4.71
CA GLU A 205 -33.37 -5.78 5.20
C GLU A 205 -32.00 -6.18 5.79
N HIS A 206 -31.00 -6.28 4.93
CA HIS A 206 -29.66 -6.72 5.29
C HIS A 206 -28.61 -6.14 4.34
N PRO A 207 -27.31 -6.07 4.73
CA PRO A 207 -26.21 -5.72 3.82
C PRO A 207 -26.02 -6.77 2.74
N LEU A 208 -25.29 -6.43 1.69
CA LEU A 208 -24.87 -7.43 0.69
C LEU A 208 -24.07 -8.54 1.40
N MET A 209 -24.48 -9.79 1.20
CA MET A 209 -23.87 -10.96 1.83
C MET A 209 -23.25 -11.93 0.81
N SER A 210 -22.41 -12.87 1.28
CA SER A 210 -21.65 -13.80 0.43
C SER A 210 -22.52 -14.48 -0.64
N HIS A 211 -23.68 -15.02 -0.28
CA HIS A 211 -24.55 -15.77 -1.17
C HIS A 211 -25.28 -14.93 -2.23
N GLU A 212 -25.16 -13.62 -2.17
CA GLU A 212 -25.88 -12.71 -3.06
C GLU A 212 -24.97 -12.04 -4.10
N LEU A 213 -23.65 -12.25 -4.00
CA LEU A 213 -22.69 -11.56 -4.86
C LEU A 213 -22.94 -11.79 -6.34
N PHE A 214 -23.17 -13.04 -6.77
CA PHE A 214 -23.47 -13.34 -8.17
C PHE A 214 -24.75 -12.68 -8.63
N LYS A 215 -25.84 -12.84 -7.86
CA LYS A 215 -27.16 -12.28 -8.18
C LYS A 215 -27.11 -10.76 -8.33
N ASN A 216 -26.45 -10.08 -7.40
CA ASN A 216 -26.54 -8.62 -7.29
C ASN A 216 -25.38 -7.88 -7.97
N ARG A 217 -24.27 -8.55 -8.31
CA ARG A 217 -23.09 -7.89 -8.91
C ARG A 217 -22.65 -8.52 -10.23
N ILE A 218 -22.70 -9.84 -10.36
CA ILE A 218 -22.17 -10.53 -11.53
C ILE A 218 -23.23 -10.69 -12.63
N PHE A 219 -24.38 -11.24 -12.29
CA PHE A 219 -25.43 -11.50 -13.27
C PHE A 219 -25.95 -10.23 -13.98
N PRO A 220 -26.12 -9.07 -13.30
CA PRO A 220 -26.51 -7.85 -14.00
C PRO A 220 -25.55 -7.40 -15.10
N LEU A 221 -24.23 -7.58 -14.90
CA LEU A 221 -23.23 -7.27 -15.90
C LEU A 221 -23.25 -8.25 -17.07
N LEU A 222 -23.40 -9.55 -16.77
CA LEU A 222 -23.55 -10.59 -17.81
C LEU A 222 -24.84 -10.41 -18.63
N ASP A 223 -25.92 -9.96 -18.01
CA ASP A 223 -27.20 -9.65 -18.72
C ASP A 223 -27.03 -8.45 -19.66
N GLN A 224 -26.08 -7.56 -19.42
CA GLN A 224 -25.71 -6.46 -20.32
C GLN A 224 -24.76 -6.90 -21.45
N GLY A 225 -24.35 -8.16 -21.45
CA GLY A 225 -23.44 -8.71 -22.48
C GLY A 225 -21.96 -8.56 -22.16
N GLU A 226 -21.63 -8.13 -20.95
CA GLU A 226 -20.24 -8.00 -20.52
C GLU A 226 -19.55 -9.36 -20.37
N LYS A 227 -18.25 -9.40 -20.65
CA LYS A 227 -17.39 -10.56 -20.38
C LYS A 227 -16.67 -10.35 -19.06
N ILE A 228 -16.78 -11.29 -18.15
CA ILE A 228 -16.28 -11.14 -16.77
C ILE A 228 -15.20 -12.18 -16.50
N PHE A 229 -14.09 -11.72 -15.93
CA PHE A 229 -13.11 -12.55 -15.24
C PHE A 229 -13.32 -12.39 -13.74
N LEU A 230 -13.82 -13.42 -13.08
CA LEU A 230 -13.97 -13.44 -11.63
C LEU A 230 -12.72 -14.10 -11.03
N ILE A 231 -11.98 -13.34 -10.23
CA ILE A 231 -10.82 -13.83 -9.50
C ILE A 231 -11.18 -13.82 -8.02
N LEU A 232 -11.27 -15.00 -7.40
CA LEU A 232 -11.49 -15.15 -5.98
C LEU A 232 -10.16 -15.52 -5.32
N ILE A 233 -9.66 -14.63 -4.46
CA ILE A 233 -8.44 -14.85 -3.69
C ILE A 233 -8.86 -15.12 -2.26
N ASP A 234 -8.62 -16.36 -1.81
CA ASP A 234 -8.94 -16.78 -0.45
C ASP A 234 -7.99 -16.12 0.56
N ASN A 235 -8.52 -15.75 1.71
CA ASN A 235 -7.77 -15.12 2.81
C ASN A 235 -7.04 -13.82 2.43
N PHE A 236 -7.48 -13.14 1.38
CA PHE A 236 -6.90 -11.88 0.92
C PHE A 236 -7.54 -10.69 1.66
N ARG A 237 -6.74 -9.95 2.41
CA ARG A 237 -7.21 -8.87 3.28
C ARG A 237 -7.21 -7.51 2.57
N LEU A 238 -8.00 -6.57 3.10
CA LEU A 238 -8.10 -5.20 2.56
C LEU A 238 -6.77 -4.43 2.63
N ASP A 239 -5.97 -4.62 3.68
CA ASP A 239 -4.62 -4.04 3.78
C ASP A 239 -3.72 -4.51 2.64
N GLN A 240 -3.68 -5.82 2.36
CA GLN A 240 -2.94 -6.39 1.23
C GLN A 240 -3.44 -5.84 -0.11
N TRP A 241 -4.76 -5.73 -0.29
CA TRP A 241 -5.33 -5.10 -1.47
C TRP A 241 -4.87 -3.64 -1.63
N ARG A 242 -4.91 -2.86 -0.55
CA ARG A 242 -4.48 -1.45 -0.55
C ARG A 242 -3.01 -1.28 -0.90
N MET A 243 -2.15 -2.22 -0.54
CA MET A 243 -0.72 -2.23 -0.92
C MET A 243 -0.53 -2.55 -2.41
N ILE A 244 -1.32 -3.44 -2.98
CA ILE A 244 -1.18 -3.89 -4.38
C ILE A 244 -1.90 -2.95 -5.35
N LYS A 245 -3.04 -2.38 -4.96
CA LYS A 245 -3.88 -1.55 -5.82
C LYS A 245 -3.12 -0.42 -6.55
N PRO A 246 -2.20 0.35 -5.93
CA PRO A 246 -1.43 1.38 -6.62
C PRO A 246 -0.63 0.86 -7.81
N LEU A 247 -0.08 -0.37 -7.73
CA LEU A 247 0.69 -1.00 -8.79
C LEU A 247 -0.18 -1.38 -10.00
N LEU A 248 -1.47 -1.54 -9.78
CA LEU A 248 -2.44 -1.91 -10.81
C LEU A 248 -3.19 -0.72 -11.42
N ASN A 249 -3.10 0.48 -10.82
CA ASN A 249 -3.81 1.68 -11.27
C ASN A 249 -3.43 2.12 -12.70
N GLU A 250 -2.23 1.75 -13.16
CA GLU A 250 -1.79 2.03 -14.53
C GLU A 250 -2.58 1.22 -15.57
N TYR A 251 -3.07 0.03 -15.19
CA TYR A 251 -3.71 -0.93 -16.10
C TYR A 251 -5.22 -1.00 -15.95
N TYR A 252 -5.76 -0.64 -14.77
CA TYR A 252 -7.15 -0.86 -14.40
C TYR A 252 -7.76 0.33 -13.68
N THR A 253 -9.05 0.55 -13.91
CA THR A 253 -9.88 1.43 -13.09
C THR A 253 -10.63 0.59 -12.07
N PHE A 254 -10.60 0.98 -10.79
CA PHE A 254 -11.16 0.20 -9.69
C PHE A 254 -12.41 0.85 -9.09
N ASN A 255 -13.43 0.03 -8.89
CA ASN A 255 -14.55 0.33 -8.00
C ASN A 255 -14.46 -0.65 -6.81
N GLU A 256 -14.35 -0.12 -5.58
CA GLU A 256 -14.17 -0.90 -4.36
C GLU A 256 -15.48 -0.94 -3.58
N GLU A 257 -15.95 -2.14 -3.30
CA GLU A 257 -17.14 -2.38 -2.50
C GLU A 257 -16.85 -3.43 -1.41
N LEU A 258 -17.47 -3.28 -0.24
CA LEU A 258 -17.42 -4.24 0.84
C LEU A 258 -18.73 -5.00 0.92
N TYR A 259 -18.66 -6.25 1.38
CA TYR A 259 -19.81 -7.07 1.70
C TYR A 259 -19.62 -7.80 3.04
N PHE A 260 -20.68 -8.28 3.63
CA PHE A 260 -20.59 -9.10 4.83
C PHE A 260 -20.49 -10.58 4.46
N SER A 261 -19.46 -11.23 4.98
CA SER A 261 -19.39 -12.69 4.89
C SER A 261 -20.47 -13.31 5.77
N ILE A 262 -21.03 -14.43 5.31
CA ILE A 262 -21.89 -15.24 6.17
C ILE A 262 -21.08 -15.82 7.33
N LEU A 263 -21.76 -16.16 8.43
CA LEU A 263 -21.16 -16.82 9.58
C LEU A 263 -21.53 -18.31 9.61
N PRO A 264 -20.57 -19.18 9.93
CA PRO A 264 -19.16 -18.89 10.14
C PRO A 264 -18.44 -18.50 8.84
N THR A 265 -17.39 -17.69 8.96
CA THR A 265 -16.61 -17.19 7.81
C THR A 265 -15.64 -18.24 7.23
N ALA A 266 -15.64 -19.45 7.77
CA ALA A 266 -14.80 -20.52 7.28
C ALA A 266 -15.04 -20.79 5.78
N THR A 267 -13.96 -21.06 5.07
CA THR A 267 -13.93 -21.17 3.61
C THR A 267 -15.01 -22.09 3.04
N GLN A 268 -15.21 -23.26 3.65
CA GLN A 268 -16.23 -24.22 3.23
C GLN A 268 -17.66 -23.67 3.26
N TYR A 269 -17.98 -22.76 4.18
CA TYR A 269 -19.30 -22.14 4.28
C TYR A 269 -19.38 -20.90 3.38
N ALA A 270 -18.50 -19.94 3.58
CA ALA A 270 -18.56 -18.65 2.92
C ALA A 270 -18.30 -18.75 1.39
N ARG A 271 -17.30 -19.53 0.96
CA ARG A 271 -17.03 -19.73 -0.48
C ARG A 271 -18.12 -20.51 -1.18
N ASN A 272 -18.58 -21.63 -0.59
CA ASN A 272 -19.67 -22.39 -1.18
C ASN A 272 -20.96 -21.55 -1.27
N ALA A 273 -21.20 -20.65 -0.31
CA ALA A 273 -22.31 -19.71 -0.40
C ALA A 273 -22.17 -18.72 -1.56
N ILE A 274 -20.97 -18.20 -1.81
CA ILE A 274 -20.70 -17.33 -2.99
C ILE A 274 -21.04 -18.07 -4.28
N PHE A 275 -20.49 -19.27 -4.46
CA PHE A 275 -20.62 -20.02 -5.71
C PHE A 275 -22.01 -20.64 -5.91
N SER A 276 -22.67 -21.07 -4.85
CA SER A 276 -24.03 -21.59 -4.95
C SER A 276 -25.10 -20.54 -4.95
N GLY A 277 -24.87 -19.33 -4.41
CA GLY A 277 -25.92 -18.34 -4.16
C GLY A 277 -26.95 -18.81 -3.13
N LEU A 278 -26.53 -19.62 -2.16
CA LEU A 278 -27.39 -20.16 -1.10
C LEU A 278 -26.68 -20.13 0.24
N MET A 279 -27.46 -20.09 1.30
CA MET A 279 -26.95 -20.34 2.65
C MET A 279 -26.58 -21.83 2.83
N PRO A 280 -25.60 -22.16 3.70
CA PRO A 280 -25.08 -23.51 3.88
C PRO A 280 -26.16 -24.58 4.14
N ASP A 281 -27.15 -24.28 4.97
CA ASP A 281 -28.26 -25.19 5.27
C ASP A 281 -29.12 -25.50 4.05
N LYS A 282 -29.20 -24.58 3.09
CA LYS A 282 -29.91 -24.80 1.83
C LYS A 282 -29.05 -25.59 0.84
N ILE A 283 -27.73 -25.38 0.83
CA ILE A 283 -26.82 -26.18 -0.01
C ILE A 283 -26.90 -27.64 0.40
N SER A 284 -26.74 -27.95 1.69
CA SER A 284 -26.77 -29.32 2.19
C SER A 284 -28.09 -30.04 1.95
N LYS A 285 -29.22 -29.32 1.96
CA LYS A 285 -30.56 -29.89 1.69
C LYS A 285 -30.87 -30.09 0.21
N MET A 286 -30.45 -29.12 -0.65
CA MET A 286 -30.80 -29.14 -2.06
C MET A 286 -29.79 -29.89 -2.92
N PHE A 287 -28.54 -29.92 -2.50
CA PHE A 287 -27.41 -30.49 -3.23
C PHE A 287 -26.50 -31.26 -2.27
N PRO A 288 -27.02 -32.30 -1.59
CA PRO A 288 -26.25 -33.05 -0.60
C PRO A 288 -24.98 -33.68 -1.19
N GLU A 289 -25.00 -34.00 -2.50
CA GLU A 289 -23.82 -34.54 -3.20
C GLU A 289 -22.70 -33.52 -3.44
N LEU A 290 -22.99 -32.21 -3.32
CA LEU A 290 -22.04 -31.12 -3.43
C LEU A 290 -21.63 -30.55 -2.07
N TRP A 291 -22.24 -31.05 -1.00
CA TRP A 291 -21.93 -30.64 0.38
C TRP A 291 -20.99 -31.63 1.03
N VAL A 292 -20.02 -31.11 1.76
CA VAL A 292 -19.06 -31.91 2.53
C VAL A 292 -19.18 -31.46 3.98
N ASP A 293 -19.40 -32.40 4.87
CA ASP A 293 -19.58 -32.15 6.31
C ASP A 293 -18.27 -31.73 6.98
N GLU A 294 -18.39 -31.09 8.15
CA GLU A 294 -17.25 -30.52 8.86
C GLU A 294 -16.24 -31.57 9.32
N ASP A 295 -16.72 -32.78 9.61
CA ASP A 295 -15.93 -33.91 10.08
C ASP A 295 -15.12 -34.60 8.96
N GLU A 296 -15.39 -34.28 7.69
CA GLU A 296 -14.61 -34.83 6.58
C GLU A 296 -13.31 -34.05 6.40
N GLU A 297 -12.18 -34.72 6.27
CA GLU A 297 -10.87 -34.09 6.15
C GLU A 297 -10.61 -33.49 4.77
N GLU A 298 -11.22 -34.03 3.71
CA GLU A 298 -10.97 -33.63 2.31
C GLU A 298 -12.25 -33.21 1.57
N GLY A 299 -12.08 -32.45 0.50
CA GLY A 299 -13.19 -32.18 -0.43
C GLY A 299 -13.99 -30.92 -0.18
N LYS A 300 -13.78 -30.21 0.92
CA LYS A 300 -14.62 -29.08 1.39
C LYS A 300 -14.82 -27.94 0.38
N ASN A 301 -13.92 -27.77 -0.58
CA ASN A 301 -13.95 -26.70 -1.59
C ASN A 301 -13.62 -27.22 -2.99
N LEU A 302 -14.09 -28.41 -3.34
CA LEU A 302 -13.88 -28.99 -4.67
C LEU A 302 -15.08 -28.84 -5.60
N ASN A 303 -16.23 -28.40 -5.06
CA ASN A 303 -17.52 -28.37 -5.78
C ASN A 303 -17.91 -26.97 -6.26
N GLU A 304 -16.98 -25.99 -6.33
CA GLU A 304 -17.28 -24.62 -6.72
C GLU A 304 -17.86 -24.53 -8.14
N ALA A 305 -17.28 -25.23 -9.12
CA ALA A 305 -17.79 -25.22 -10.50
C ALA A 305 -19.21 -25.83 -10.62
N PRO A 306 -19.52 -27.01 -10.06
CA PRO A 306 -20.89 -27.50 -9.98
C PRO A 306 -21.84 -26.56 -9.26
N LEU A 307 -21.40 -25.92 -8.16
CA LEU A 307 -22.23 -24.95 -7.41
C LEU A 307 -22.58 -23.72 -8.25
N ILE A 308 -21.63 -23.18 -9.04
CA ILE A 308 -21.90 -22.09 -10.00
C ILE A 308 -22.95 -22.54 -11.02
N GLN A 309 -22.81 -23.75 -11.57
CA GLN A 309 -23.77 -24.26 -12.55
C GLN A 309 -25.18 -24.34 -11.95
N THR A 310 -25.32 -24.89 -10.72
CA THR A 310 -26.62 -24.92 -10.05
C THR A 310 -27.21 -23.54 -9.80
N GLN A 311 -26.35 -22.53 -9.55
CA GLN A 311 -26.80 -21.15 -9.38
C GLN A 311 -27.31 -20.57 -10.70
N ILE A 312 -26.57 -20.74 -11.80
CA ILE A 312 -26.96 -20.31 -13.16
C ILE A 312 -28.30 -20.92 -13.54
N ASP A 313 -28.47 -22.23 -13.33
CA ASP A 313 -29.70 -22.97 -13.68
C ASP A 313 -30.91 -22.51 -12.88
N ARG A 314 -30.75 -22.30 -11.57
CA ARG A 314 -31.83 -21.78 -10.69
C ARG A 314 -32.31 -20.40 -11.10
N PHE A 315 -31.41 -19.54 -11.56
CA PHE A 315 -31.75 -18.21 -12.08
C PHE A 315 -32.17 -18.24 -13.55
N ARG A 316 -32.27 -19.45 -14.17
CA ARG A 316 -32.66 -19.66 -15.59
C ARG A 316 -31.80 -18.84 -16.57
N LYS A 317 -30.51 -18.69 -16.25
CA LYS A 317 -29.57 -17.97 -17.08
C LYS A 317 -28.93 -18.92 -18.09
N LYS A 318 -28.48 -18.37 -19.23
CA LYS A 318 -27.79 -19.14 -20.29
C LYS A 318 -26.36 -18.67 -20.48
N TYR A 319 -25.63 -18.60 -19.37
CA TYR A 319 -24.21 -18.23 -19.40
C TYR A 319 -23.36 -19.48 -19.61
N SER A 320 -22.26 -19.31 -20.35
CA SER A 320 -21.15 -20.27 -20.37
C SER A 320 -20.03 -19.75 -19.50
N PHE A 321 -19.38 -20.61 -18.76
CA PHE A 321 -18.21 -20.26 -17.96
C PHE A 321 -17.13 -21.33 -18.04
N SER A 322 -15.90 -20.95 -17.76
CA SER A 322 -14.80 -21.85 -17.45
C SER A 322 -14.34 -21.61 -16.01
N TYR A 323 -13.98 -22.65 -15.32
CA TYR A 323 -13.48 -22.61 -13.96
C TYR A 323 -12.07 -23.19 -13.90
N ASN A 324 -11.15 -22.45 -13.27
CA ASN A 324 -9.78 -22.89 -13.02
C ASN A 324 -9.41 -22.62 -11.57
N LYS A 325 -8.84 -23.60 -10.91
CA LYS A 325 -8.27 -23.45 -9.56
C LYS A 325 -6.76 -23.43 -9.68
N ILE A 326 -6.15 -22.38 -9.16
CA ILE A 326 -4.68 -22.23 -9.09
C ILE A 326 -4.29 -22.61 -7.66
N ASN A 327 -3.42 -23.62 -7.54
CA ASN A 327 -2.88 -24.10 -6.27
C ASN A 327 -1.51 -23.47 -6.01
#